data_72b370c79a77090b4e03cc006e6415d3
#
_entry.id   72b370c79a77090b4e03cc006e6415d3
#
_cell.length_a   1.000
_cell.length_b   1.000
_cell.length_c   1.000
_cell.angle_alpha   90.00
_cell.angle_beta   90.00
_cell.angle_gamma   90.00
#
_symmetry.space_group_name_H-M   'P 1'
#
loop_
_entity.id
_entity.type
_entity.pdbx_description
1 polymer ?
#
loop_
_entity_poly.entity_id
_entity_poly.type
_entity_poly.pdbx_seq_one_letter_code
_entity_poly.pdbx_strand_id
1 'polypeptide(L)'
;LPERYAYYRFPRGVNSVSAPATTSSSEGDQTKELFTEAGISDAARKAFSAISKLEGTFEASQTYDTGYVSIGFIQFTTGPDGDGSLIRALIDEKTASPDAFAEDFHRYGIDVTSDGKITVIDPKSGAELIGPDAVKCIVDDPRLVGVFVHAGRFSIKWKAAQVRAAYKVYWPMDAEITLQLSGNPTVCKVSDIVQSEAGITTLLDRKINRGNIREFPDVVNRIAKAHGCETLSDIQMYEKEIVAAMRYRVDFLKASDLGQPADPPTEGKTSNASRTSDSGRSNRSTASLPSRAAKPRSKR
;
A
#
# COMPACT_ATOMS: atom_id res chain seq x y z
N LEU A 1 -4.04 -0.49 -31.03
CA LEU A 1 -2.61 -0.39 -30.71
C LEU A 1 -1.83 0.54 -31.64
N PRO A 2 -2.00 0.55 -32.98
CA PRO A 2 -1.33 1.52 -33.85
C PRO A 2 -1.72 2.97 -33.53
N GLU A 3 -2.98 3.24 -33.23
CA GLU A 3 -3.49 4.55 -32.83
C GLU A 3 -2.91 5.02 -31.50
N ARG A 4 -2.70 4.10 -30.58
CA ARG A 4 -2.08 4.39 -29.30
C ARG A 4 -0.66 4.93 -29.45
N TYR A 5 0.14 4.38 -30.34
CA TYR A 5 1.48 4.92 -30.60
C TYR A 5 1.46 6.31 -31.25
N ALA A 6 0.35 6.75 -31.82
CA ALA A 6 0.20 8.13 -32.28
C ALA A 6 0.18 9.12 -31.09
N TYR A 7 -0.32 8.73 -29.93
CA TYR A 7 -0.29 9.57 -28.73
C TYR A 7 1.13 9.79 -28.17
N TYR A 8 2.06 8.86 -28.42
CA TYR A 8 3.45 8.98 -28.00
C TYR A 8 4.28 9.90 -28.88
N ARG A 9 3.81 10.23 -30.06
CA ARG A 9 4.55 10.99 -31.07
C ARG A 9 4.24 12.47 -31.08
N PHE A 10 3.63 13.01 -30.03
CA PHE A 10 3.44 14.44 -29.95
C PHE A 10 4.78 15.15 -29.83
N PRO A 11 5.17 16.02 -30.80
CA PRO A 11 6.44 16.75 -30.76
C PRO A 11 6.54 17.70 -29.55
N ARG A 12 5.49 17.86 -28.77
CA ARG A 12 5.39 18.74 -27.60
C ARG A 12 4.69 18.12 -26.39
N GLY A 13 4.38 16.84 -26.42
CA GLY A 13 3.35 16.26 -25.55
C GLY A 13 3.80 15.26 -24.52
N VAL A 14 5.06 15.21 -24.17
CA VAL A 14 5.44 14.52 -22.92
C VAL A 14 5.28 15.52 -21.79
N ASN A 15 4.07 15.66 -21.29
CA ASN A 15 3.84 16.35 -20.04
C ASN A 15 4.19 15.43 -18.88
N SER A 16 5.48 15.12 -18.71
CA SER A 16 5.99 14.58 -17.48
C SER A 16 6.25 15.76 -16.56
N VAL A 17 5.37 15.98 -15.61
CA VAL A 17 5.63 16.91 -14.51
C VAL A 17 6.17 16.08 -13.36
N SER A 18 7.47 15.86 -13.35
CA SER A 18 8.19 15.45 -12.16
C SER A 18 8.57 16.71 -11.41
N ALA A 19 7.92 17.00 -10.31
CA ALA A 19 8.48 17.98 -9.40
C ALA A 19 9.80 17.41 -8.82
N PRO A 20 10.88 18.20 -8.78
CA PRO A 20 12.07 17.78 -8.05
C PRO A 20 11.64 17.52 -6.59
N ALA A 21 12.05 16.39 -6.05
CA ALA A 21 11.85 16.07 -4.65
C ALA A 21 12.63 17.08 -3.79
N THR A 22 11.97 18.16 -3.44
CA THR A 22 12.45 19.06 -2.41
C THR A 22 11.98 18.52 -1.08
N THR A 23 12.82 17.73 -0.45
CA THR A 23 12.66 17.31 0.94
C THR A 23 12.89 18.52 1.85
N SER A 24 11.82 19.22 2.21
CA SER A 24 11.84 20.13 3.35
C SER A 24 11.32 19.40 4.59
N SER A 25 11.83 19.75 5.76
CA SER A 25 11.42 19.19 7.05
C SER A 25 9.92 19.38 7.39
N SER A 26 9.22 20.23 6.65
CA SER A 26 7.76 20.42 6.73
C SER A 26 6.95 19.36 5.99
N GLU A 27 7.57 18.57 5.08
CA GLU A 27 6.88 17.51 4.33
C GLU A 27 6.48 16.32 5.22
N GLY A 28 7.25 16.04 6.27
CA GLY A 28 6.96 14.94 7.20
C GLY A 28 5.63 15.11 7.93
N ASP A 29 5.33 16.32 8.41
CA ASP A 29 4.10 16.62 9.13
C ASP A 29 2.89 16.70 8.19
N GLN A 30 3.04 17.29 7.02
CA GLN A 30 1.99 17.32 6.00
C GLN A 30 1.66 15.90 5.49
N THR A 31 2.67 15.06 5.36
CA THR A 31 2.48 13.65 4.99
C THR A 31 1.69 12.91 6.06
N LYS A 32 2.00 13.12 7.33
CA LYS A 32 1.28 12.49 8.45
C LYS A 32 -0.19 12.94 8.50
N GLU A 33 -0.43 14.23 8.35
CA GLU A 33 -1.78 14.80 8.30
C GLU A 33 -2.58 14.21 7.14
N LEU A 34 -2.00 14.11 5.95
CA LEU A 34 -2.59 13.51 4.78
C LEU A 34 -3.04 12.06 5.01
N PHE A 35 -2.16 11.23 5.58
CA PHE A 35 -2.49 9.82 5.83
C PHE A 35 -3.51 9.67 6.98
N THR A 36 -3.53 10.60 7.93
CA THR A 36 -4.58 10.69 8.95
C THR A 36 -5.92 11.06 8.32
N GLU A 37 -5.95 12.03 7.42
CA GLU A 37 -7.15 12.40 6.62
C GLU A 37 -7.63 11.22 5.76
N ALA A 38 -6.70 10.43 5.21
CA ALA A 38 -7.03 9.23 4.46
C ALA A 38 -7.52 8.06 5.33
N GLY A 39 -7.30 8.11 6.65
CA GLY A 39 -7.77 7.08 7.59
C GLY A 39 -7.01 5.75 7.49
N ILE A 40 -5.74 5.76 7.10
CA ILE A 40 -4.92 4.54 6.98
C ILE A 40 -3.89 4.41 8.08
N SER A 41 -3.43 3.17 8.33
CA SER A 41 -2.48 2.86 9.41
C SER A 41 -1.07 3.41 9.14
N ASP A 42 -0.28 3.55 10.22
CA ASP A 42 1.13 3.99 10.13
C ASP A 42 1.99 3.05 9.28
N ALA A 43 1.76 1.74 9.34
CA ALA A 43 2.46 0.76 8.51
C ALA A 43 2.16 0.97 7.02
N ALA A 44 0.88 1.20 6.68
CA ALA A 44 0.48 1.52 5.32
C ALA A 44 1.10 2.84 4.86
N ARG A 45 1.10 3.88 5.71
CA ARG A 45 1.74 5.16 5.43
C ARG A 45 3.20 5.00 5.04
N LYS A 46 3.98 4.27 5.85
CA LYS A 46 5.41 4.03 5.58
C LYS A 46 5.63 3.29 4.27
N ALA A 47 4.84 2.23 4.02
CA ALA A 47 4.93 1.46 2.79
C ALA A 47 4.60 2.30 1.55
N PHE A 48 3.49 3.06 1.57
CA PHE A 48 3.12 3.94 0.45
C PHE A 48 4.12 5.09 0.27
N SER A 49 4.66 5.65 1.35
CA SER A 49 5.69 6.69 1.27
C SER A 49 6.99 6.17 0.64
N ALA A 50 7.39 4.94 0.94
CA ALA A 50 8.57 4.32 0.34
C ALA A 50 8.37 4.09 -1.17
N ILE A 51 7.17 3.67 -1.59
CA ILE A 51 6.86 3.45 -3.00
C ILE A 51 6.73 4.77 -3.77
N SER A 52 6.13 5.81 -3.18
CA SER A 52 5.98 7.10 -3.85
C SER A 52 7.31 7.73 -4.26
N LYS A 53 8.38 7.45 -3.52
CA LYS A 53 9.76 7.86 -3.90
C LYS A 53 10.21 7.25 -5.24
N LEU A 54 9.60 6.15 -5.67
CA LEU A 54 9.93 5.42 -6.90
C LEU A 54 9.02 5.78 -8.07
N GLU A 55 7.76 6.10 -7.79
CA GLU A 55 6.72 6.26 -8.82
C GLU A 55 6.43 7.73 -9.14
N GLY A 56 6.52 8.62 -8.17
CA GLY A 56 6.25 10.04 -8.36
C GLY A 56 5.57 10.69 -7.18
N THR A 57 5.27 11.98 -7.33
CA THR A 57 4.53 12.78 -6.36
C THR A 57 3.03 12.76 -6.67
N PHE A 58 2.20 13.31 -5.78
CA PHE A 58 0.74 13.36 -5.96
C PHE A 58 0.31 14.16 -7.19
N GLU A 59 1.12 15.10 -7.66
CA GLU A 59 0.92 15.88 -8.87
C GLU A 59 1.58 15.28 -10.12
N ALA A 60 2.30 14.17 -9.99
CA ALA A 60 2.92 13.52 -11.14
C ALA A 60 1.88 13.18 -12.20
N SER A 61 2.17 13.52 -13.44
CA SER A 61 1.30 13.22 -14.56
C SER A 61 2.09 12.85 -15.79
N GLN A 62 1.59 11.88 -16.55
CA GLN A 62 2.16 11.48 -17.82
C GLN A 62 1.07 10.97 -18.76
N THR A 63 1.27 11.20 -20.07
CA THR A 63 0.31 10.82 -21.10
C THR A 63 0.91 9.94 -22.19
N TYR A 64 2.10 9.37 -21.94
CA TYR A 64 2.87 8.62 -22.95
C TYR A 64 2.92 7.12 -22.69
N ASP A 65 2.40 6.63 -21.57
CA ASP A 65 2.48 5.21 -21.22
C ASP A 65 1.25 4.41 -21.69
N THR A 66 1.26 3.14 -21.32
CA THR A 66 0.19 2.21 -21.68
C THR A 66 -1.12 2.48 -20.97
N GLY A 67 -1.12 3.34 -19.95
CA GLY A 67 -2.28 3.76 -19.18
C GLY A 67 -3.03 4.95 -19.80
N TYR A 68 -2.52 5.53 -20.88
CA TYR A 68 -2.99 6.74 -21.56
C TYR A 68 -2.77 8.01 -20.74
N VAL A 69 -3.51 8.21 -19.67
CA VAL A 69 -3.30 9.29 -18.70
C VAL A 69 -2.98 8.64 -17.37
N SER A 70 -1.77 8.88 -16.87
CA SER A 70 -1.29 8.35 -15.60
C SER A 70 -1.03 9.49 -14.64
N ILE A 71 -1.66 9.46 -13.46
CA ILE A 71 -1.69 10.55 -12.49
C ILE A 71 -1.31 10.05 -11.10
N GLY A 72 -0.58 10.88 -10.37
CA GLY A 72 -0.36 10.73 -8.94
C GLY A 72 0.76 9.77 -8.55
N PHE A 73 0.90 9.57 -7.26
CA PHE A 73 2.07 8.96 -6.62
C PHE A 73 2.29 7.47 -6.92
N ILE A 74 1.29 6.76 -7.43
CA ILE A 74 1.39 5.38 -7.91
C ILE A 74 0.96 5.23 -9.37
N GLN A 75 0.86 6.33 -10.10
CA GLN A 75 0.50 6.35 -11.50
C GLN A 75 -0.86 5.69 -11.78
N PHE A 76 -1.92 6.23 -11.16
CA PHE A 76 -3.29 5.84 -11.49
C PHE A 76 -3.58 6.12 -12.96
N THR A 77 -4.18 5.18 -13.66
CA THR A 77 -4.41 5.27 -15.10
C THR A 77 -5.87 5.45 -15.46
N THR A 78 -6.15 6.16 -16.54
CA THR A 78 -7.51 6.18 -17.11
C THR A 78 -7.86 4.88 -17.82
N GLY A 79 -6.86 4.15 -18.33
CA GLY A 79 -7.10 3.11 -19.32
C GLY A 79 -7.63 3.68 -20.65
N PRO A 80 -7.76 2.83 -21.69
CA PRO A 80 -8.27 3.26 -23.01
C PRO A 80 -9.76 3.62 -22.99
N ASP A 81 -10.54 2.96 -22.12
CA ASP A 81 -11.99 3.07 -22.06
C ASP A 81 -12.47 4.09 -21.01
N GLY A 82 -11.52 4.74 -20.31
CA GLY A 82 -11.81 5.77 -19.31
C GLY A 82 -12.42 5.23 -18.01
N ASP A 83 -12.14 3.96 -17.65
CA ASP A 83 -12.64 3.25 -16.48
C ASP A 83 -11.52 2.65 -15.61
N GLY A 84 -10.29 3.13 -15.80
CA GLY A 84 -9.10 2.65 -15.08
C GLY A 84 -9.03 3.05 -13.60
N SER A 85 -7.88 2.83 -13.00
CA SER A 85 -7.69 3.08 -11.55
C SER A 85 -7.83 4.54 -11.15
N LEU A 86 -7.56 5.50 -12.06
CA LEU A 86 -7.75 6.94 -11.81
C LEU A 86 -9.21 7.28 -11.49
N ILE A 87 -10.14 6.60 -12.15
CA ILE A 87 -11.56 6.85 -11.97
C ILE A 87 -12.00 6.51 -10.54
N ARG A 88 -11.40 5.50 -9.94
CA ARG A 88 -11.68 5.14 -8.53
C ARG A 88 -11.25 6.24 -7.57
N ALA A 89 -10.13 6.90 -7.83
CA ALA A 89 -9.68 8.03 -7.02
C ALA A 89 -10.61 9.25 -7.19
N LEU A 90 -11.07 9.52 -8.41
CA LEU A 90 -12.05 10.59 -8.67
C LEU A 90 -13.39 10.32 -7.99
N ILE A 91 -13.89 9.08 -8.07
CA ILE A 91 -15.13 8.66 -7.39
C ILE A 91 -14.95 8.77 -5.86
N ASP A 92 -13.79 8.38 -5.34
CA ASP A 92 -13.53 8.45 -3.90
C ASP A 92 -13.57 9.89 -3.41
N GLU A 93 -12.96 10.84 -4.11
CA GLU A 93 -13.03 12.26 -3.73
C GLU A 93 -14.45 12.81 -3.87
N LYS A 94 -15.11 12.55 -5.01
CA LYS A 94 -16.47 13.01 -5.27
C LYS A 94 -17.45 12.54 -4.19
N THR A 95 -17.24 11.33 -3.67
CA THR A 95 -18.09 10.74 -2.62
C THR A 95 -17.75 11.26 -1.23
N ALA A 96 -16.43 11.32 -0.91
CA ALA A 96 -15.98 11.69 0.43
C ALA A 96 -15.93 13.21 0.66
N SER A 97 -15.75 13.99 -0.39
CA SER A 97 -15.57 15.45 -0.33
C SER A 97 -16.15 16.13 -1.57
N PRO A 98 -17.49 16.12 -1.78
CA PRO A 98 -18.11 16.60 -3.02
C PRO A 98 -17.82 18.07 -3.32
N ASP A 99 -17.72 18.93 -2.31
CA ASP A 99 -17.38 20.34 -2.50
C ASP A 99 -15.93 20.51 -3.00
N ALA A 100 -14.99 19.73 -2.46
CA ALA A 100 -13.62 19.74 -2.94
C ALA A 100 -13.54 19.22 -4.37
N PHE A 101 -14.24 18.13 -4.69
CA PHE A 101 -14.31 17.61 -6.06
C PHE A 101 -14.87 18.65 -7.05
N ALA A 102 -15.88 19.41 -6.63
CA ALA A 102 -16.44 20.48 -7.45
C ALA A 102 -15.39 21.57 -7.76
N GLU A 103 -14.58 21.93 -6.78
CA GLU A 103 -13.51 22.92 -6.93
C GLU A 103 -12.29 22.37 -7.68
N ASP A 104 -11.92 21.12 -7.44
CA ASP A 104 -10.72 20.53 -8.00
C ASP A 104 -10.90 20.06 -9.44
N PHE A 105 -12.09 19.56 -9.81
CA PHE A 105 -12.34 18.91 -11.09
C PHE A 105 -13.58 19.40 -11.82
N HIS A 106 -14.76 19.37 -11.19
CA HIS A 106 -16.03 19.61 -11.89
C HIS A 106 -16.11 21.00 -12.52
N ARG A 107 -15.65 22.04 -11.86
CA ARG A 107 -15.60 23.40 -12.39
C ARG A 107 -14.72 23.56 -13.64
N TYR A 108 -13.81 22.61 -13.88
CA TYR A 108 -12.95 22.56 -15.06
C TYR A 108 -13.50 21.60 -16.13
N GLY A 109 -14.71 21.09 -15.94
CA GLY A 109 -15.38 20.19 -16.84
C GLY A 109 -14.92 18.75 -16.78
N ILE A 110 -14.22 18.33 -15.70
CA ILE A 110 -13.83 16.93 -15.47
C ILE A 110 -14.80 16.34 -14.43
N ASP A 111 -15.42 15.20 -14.78
CA ASP A 111 -16.32 14.49 -13.90
C ASP A 111 -16.22 12.97 -14.12
N VAL A 112 -17.04 12.21 -13.37
CA VAL A 112 -17.19 10.77 -13.50
C VAL A 112 -18.66 10.41 -13.54
N THR A 113 -19.03 9.49 -14.44
CA THR A 113 -20.37 8.95 -14.55
C THR A 113 -20.71 8.01 -13.40
N SER A 114 -21.97 7.72 -13.19
CA SER A 114 -22.44 6.75 -12.18
C SER A 114 -21.99 5.31 -12.45
N ASP A 115 -21.74 4.97 -13.71
CA ASP A 115 -21.21 3.66 -14.14
C ASP A 115 -19.66 3.62 -14.18
N GLY A 116 -19.00 4.68 -13.67
CA GLY A 116 -17.56 4.68 -13.44
C GLY A 116 -16.71 4.96 -14.67
N LYS A 117 -17.13 5.90 -15.53
CA LYS A 117 -16.33 6.41 -16.64
C LYS A 117 -15.98 7.87 -16.44
N ILE A 118 -14.82 8.28 -16.93
CA ILE A 118 -14.45 9.69 -16.95
C ILE A 118 -15.28 10.46 -17.98
N THR A 119 -15.67 11.67 -17.61
CA THR A 119 -16.26 12.65 -18.53
C THR A 119 -15.45 13.93 -18.57
N VAL A 120 -15.47 14.61 -19.70
CA VAL A 120 -14.78 15.89 -19.89
C VAL A 120 -15.64 16.80 -20.77
N ILE A 121 -15.75 18.06 -20.40
CA ILE A 121 -16.25 19.10 -21.32
C ILE A 121 -15.07 19.53 -22.20
N ASP A 122 -15.17 19.28 -23.49
CA ASP A 122 -14.14 19.70 -24.45
C ASP A 122 -13.99 21.24 -24.44
N PRO A 123 -12.81 21.75 -24.04
CA PRO A 123 -12.61 23.21 -23.98
C PRO A 123 -12.72 23.97 -25.29
N LYS A 124 -12.76 23.26 -26.43
CA LYS A 124 -12.86 23.87 -27.76
C LYS A 124 -14.28 23.93 -28.26
N SER A 125 -15.04 22.85 -28.10
CA SER A 125 -16.40 22.73 -28.61
C SER A 125 -17.49 22.95 -27.58
N GLY A 126 -17.16 22.80 -26.27
CA GLY A 126 -18.13 22.77 -25.17
C GLY A 126 -18.94 21.47 -25.10
N ALA A 127 -18.62 20.47 -25.92
CA ALA A 127 -19.32 19.20 -25.91
C ALA A 127 -18.86 18.33 -24.71
N GLU A 128 -19.80 17.61 -24.11
CA GLU A 128 -19.47 16.59 -23.12
C GLU A 128 -18.99 15.31 -23.82
N LEU A 129 -17.80 14.88 -23.46
CA LEU A 129 -17.16 13.66 -23.95
C LEU A 129 -17.10 12.63 -22.82
N ILE A 130 -17.25 11.33 -23.14
CA ILE A 130 -17.32 10.25 -22.16
C ILE A 130 -16.37 9.13 -22.58
N GLY A 131 -15.70 8.49 -21.58
CA GLY A 131 -14.88 7.31 -21.80
C GLY A 131 -13.71 7.57 -22.75
N PRO A 132 -13.56 6.79 -23.86
CA PRO A 132 -12.43 6.93 -24.78
C PRO A 132 -12.22 8.33 -25.34
N ASP A 133 -13.33 9.03 -25.70
CA ASP A 133 -13.26 10.39 -26.24
C ASP A 133 -12.83 11.40 -25.16
N ALA A 134 -13.26 11.24 -23.92
CA ALA A 134 -12.80 12.03 -22.78
C ALA A 134 -11.30 11.80 -22.53
N VAL A 135 -10.84 10.55 -22.52
CA VAL A 135 -9.42 10.21 -22.39
C VAL A 135 -8.59 10.87 -23.49
N LYS A 136 -9.07 10.77 -24.74
CA LYS A 136 -8.43 11.43 -25.88
C LYS A 136 -8.34 12.93 -25.69
N CYS A 137 -9.41 13.57 -25.26
CA CYS A 137 -9.44 15.01 -25.02
C CYS A 137 -8.42 15.44 -23.95
N ILE A 138 -8.29 14.67 -22.84
CA ILE A 138 -7.28 14.94 -21.78
C ILE A 138 -5.87 14.83 -22.35
N VAL A 139 -5.58 13.79 -23.15
CA VAL A 139 -4.26 13.61 -23.77
C VAL A 139 -3.91 14.76 -24.72
N ASP A 140 -4.88 15.21 -25.49
CA ASP A 140 -4.69 16.24 -26.54
C ASP A 140 -4.66 17.67 -25.97
N ASP A 141 -5.20 17.90 -24.78
CA ASP A 141 -5.27 19.23 -24.15
C ASP A 141 -4.49 19.32 -22.84
N PRO A 142 -3.28 19.92 -22.85
CA PRO A 142 -2.45 20.07 -21.65
C PRO A 142 -3.12 20.82 -20.50
N ARG A 143 -4.16 21.61 -20.76
CA ARG A 143 -4.91 22.34 -19.71
C ARG A 143 -5.66 21.38 -18.81
N LEU A 144 -6.24 20.30 -19.37
CA LEU A 144 -6.92 19.26 -18.61
C LEU A 144 -5.93 18.44 -17.77
N VAL A 145 -4.74 18.12 -18.29
CA VAL A 145 -3.67 17.53 -17.48
C VAL A 145 -3.25 18.48 -16.36
N GLY A 146 -3.19 19.78 -16.64
CA GLY A 146 -2.88 20.82 -15.67
C GLY A 146 -3.83 20.86 -14.47
N VAL A 147 -5.11 20.47 -14.64
CA VAL A 147 -6.09 20.36 -13.55
C VAL A 147 -5.65 19.29 -12.55
N PHE A 148 -5.27 18.10 -13.02
CA PHE A 148 -4.76 17.04 -12.14
C PHE A 148 -3.46 17.44 -11.42
N VAL A 149 -2.56 18.12 -12.12
CA VAL A 149 -1.31 18.64 -11.53
C VAL A 149 -1.63 19.65 -10.42
N HIS A 150 -2.57 20.57 -10.68
CA HIS A 150 -2.98 21.57 -9.71
C HIS A 150 -3.60 20.92 -8.46
N ALA A 151 -4.58 20.05 -8.64
CA ALA A 151 -5.21 19.31 -7.56
C ALA A 151 -4.16 18.49 -6.76
N GLY A 152 -3.25 17.77 -7.45
CA GLY A 152 -2.17 17.02 -6.82
C GLY A 152 -1.22 17.86 -5.97
N ARG A 153 -1.00 19.12 -6.32
CA ARG A 153 -0.17 20.04 -5.54
C ARG A 153 -0.89 20.63 -4.34
N PHE A 154 -2.13 21.08 -4.52
CA PHE A 154 -2.77 21.99 -3.59
C PHE A 154 -3.95 21.39 -2.81
N SER A 155 -4.62 20.37 -3.35
CA SER A 155 -5.78 19.75 -2.69
C SER A 155 -5.36 18.59 -1.77
N ILE A 156 -5.53 18.77 -0.46
CA ILE A 156 -5.34 17.68 0.51
C ILE A 156 -6.42 16.60 0.32
N LYS A 157 -7.62 16.96 -0.13
CA LYS A 157 -8.72 16.02 -0.35
C LYS A 157 -8.44 15.10 -1.53
N TRP A 158 -7.91 15.66 -2.63
CA TRP A 158 -7.45 14.86 -3.77
C TRP A 158 -6.30 13.93 -3.42
N LYS A 159 -5.29 14.43 -2.68
CA LYS A 159 -4.20 13.59 -2.18
C LYS A 159 -4.73 12.44 -1.30
N ALA A 160 -5.66 12.73 -0.38
CA ALA A 160 -6.27 11.72 0.47
C ALA A 160 -7.10 10.71 -0.32
N ALA A 161 -7.82 11.15 -1.34
CA ALA A 161 -8.56 10.26 -2.25
C ALA A 161 -7.63 9.31 -3.00
N GLN A 162 -6.50 9.80 -3.51
CA GLN A 162 -5.46 8.95 -4.12
C GLN A 162 -4.96 7.88 -3.13
N VAL A 163 -4.68 8.27 -1.88
CA VAL A 163 -4.22 7.33 -0.85
C VAL A 163 -5.28 6.28 -0.54
N ARG A 164 -6.55 6.69 -0.33
CA ARG A 164 -7.65 5.75 -0.07
C ARG A 164 -7.89 4.80 -1.24
N ALA A 165 -7.86 5.30 -2.47
CA ALA A 165 -8.00 4.49 -3.67
C ALA A 165 -6.84 3.48 -3.80
N ALA A 166 -5.60 3.91 -3.54
CA ALA A 166 -4.45 3.03 -3.52
C ALA A 166 -4.58 1.93 -2.47
N TYR A 167 -4.97 2.29 -1.27
CA TYR A 167 -5.18 1.33 -0.18
C TYR A 167 -6.24 0.28 -0.55
N LYS A 168 -7.40 0.70 -1.02
CA LYS A 168 -8.48 -0.22 -1.42
C LYS A 168 -8.08 -1.21 -2.51
N VAL A 169 -7.24 -0.79 -3.45
CA VAL A 169 -6.87 -1.60 -4.61
C VAL A 169 -5.63 -2.44 -4.37
N TYR A 170 -4.62 -1.85 -3.74
CA TYR A 170 -3.28 -2.44 -3.73
C TYR A 170 -2.83 -2.94 -2.36
N TRP A 171 -3.56 -2.65 -1.26
CA TRP A 171 -3.15 -3.16 0.05
C TRP A 171 -3.20 -4.69 0.07
N PRO A 172 -2.06 -5.38 0.29
CA PRO A 172 -2.02 -6.84 0.17
C PRO A 172 -2.30 -7.57 1.49
N MET A 173 -2.20 -6.86 2.64
CA MET A 173 -2.06 -7.51 3.94
C MET A 173 -3.34 -8.19 4.44
N ASP A 174 -4.50 -7.69 4.00
CA ASP A 174 -5.82 -8.23 4.38
C ASP A 174 -6.26 -9.41 3.51
N ALA A 175 -5.48 -9.74 2.47
CA ALA A 175 -5.83 -10.83 1.57
C ALA A 175 -5.76 -12.19 2.29
N GLU A 176 -6.82 -12.97 2.18
CA GLU A 176 -6.85 -14.36 2.63
C GLU A 176 -6.11 -15.26 1.65
N ILE A 177 -5.31 -16.16 2.20
CA ILE A 177 -4.55 -17.16 1.45
C ILE A 177 -4.72 -18.52 2.10
N THR A 178 -4.52 -19.57 1.31
CA THR A 178 -4.51 -20.95 1.81
C THR A 178 -3.11 -21.53 1.67
N LEU A 179 -2.56 -21.99 2.79
CA LEU A 179 -1.27 -22.67 2.86
C LEU A 179 -1.46 -24.15 3.12
N GLN A 180 -0.41 -24.95 2.83
CA GLN A 180 -0.36 -26.36 3.14
C GLN A 180 0.61 -26.60 4.31
N LEU A 181 0.08 -26.64 5.54
CA LEU A 181 0.89 -26.87 6.75
C LEU A 181 0.68 -28.29 7.26
N SER A 182 1.78 -29.04 7.42
CA SER A 182 1.73 -30.44 7.86
C SER A 182 0.72 -31.31 7.08
N GLY A 183 0.54 -31.00 5.78
CA GLY A 183 -0.40 -31.70 4.90
C GLY A 183 -1.86 -31.24 5.01
N ASN A 184 -2.17 -30.22 5.81
CA ASN A 184 -3.51 -29.69 5.99
C ASN A 184 -3.64 -28.28 5.39
N PRO A 185 -4.76 -27.96 4.72
CA PRO A 185 -5.03 -26.61 4.27
C PRO A 185 -5.30 -25.70 5.48
N THR A 186 -4.53 -24.62 5.56
CA THR A 186 -4.65 -23.59 6.61
C THR A 186 -4.95 -22.25 5.96
N VAL A 187 -6.09 -21.67 6.29
CA VAL A 187 -6.47 -20.32 5.82
C VAL A 187 -5.92 -19.28 6.80
N CYS A 188 -5.24 -18.28 6.27
CA CYS A 188 -4.70 -17.16 7.04
C CYS A 188 -4.66 -15.90 6.19
N LYS A 189 -4.36 -14.75 6.80
CA LYS A 189 -4.10 -13.51 6.07
C LYS A 189 -2.62 -13.37 5.75
N VAL A 190 -2.30 -12.58 4.75
CA VAL A 190 -0.91 -12.21 4.43
C VAL A 190 -0.25 -11.56 5.65
N SER A 191 -0.98 -10.73 6.41
CA SER A 191 -0.53 -10.09 7.66
C SER A 191 -0.16 -11.05 8.78
N ASP A 192 -0.64 -12.28 8.73
CA ASP A 192 -0.26 -13.32 9.72
C ASP A 192 1.14 -13.86 9.47
N ILE A 193 1.75 -13.52 8.33
CA ILE A 193 3.07 -14.02 7.92
C ILE A 193 4.06 -12.88 7.78
N VAL A 194 3.67 -11.80 7.09
CA VAL A 194 4.54 -10.65 6.83
C VAL A 194 4.12 -9.50 7.74
N GLN A 195 5.03 -9.05 8.59
CA GLN A 195 4.76 -8.03 9.60
C GLN A 195 5.74 -6.85 9.54
N SER A 196 6.92 -7.04 8.95
CA SER A 196 7.92 -5.98 8.82
C SER A 196 7.50 -4.93 7.78
N GLU A 197 7.90 -3.68 8.00
CA GLU A 197 7.64 -2.59 7.05
C GLU A 197 8.30 -2.87 5.69
N ALA A 198 9.49 -3.46 5.68
CA ALA A 198 10.19 -3.88 4.47
C ALA A 198 9.41 -4.97 3.71
N GLY A 199 8.86 -5.94 4.42
CA GLY A 199 8.02 -7.00 3.85
C GLY A 199 6.74 -6.48 3.25
N ILE A 200 6.00 -5.66 4.02
CA ILE A 200 4.78 -5.00 3.58
C ILE A 200 5.04 -4.18 2.30
N THR A 201 6.11 -3.38 2.30
CA THR A 201 6.49 -2.54 1.15
C THR A 201 6.85 -3.39 -0.07
N THR A 202 7.55 -4.52 0.12
CA THR A 202 7.90 -5.45 -0.96
C THR A 202 6.66 -6.04 -1.63
N LEU A 203 5.68 -6.50 -0.84
CA LEU A 203 4.45 -7.06 -1.37
C LEU A 203 3.57 -6.00 -2.05
N LEU A 204 3.55 -4.80 -1.50
CA LEU A 204 2.82 -3.66 -2.06
C LEU A 204 3.42 -3.24 -3.42
N ASP A 205 4.77 -3.08 -3.52
CA ASP A 205 5.48 -2.80 -4.78
C ASP A 205 5.14 -3.83 -5.85
N ARG A 206 5.18 -5.11 -5.47
CA ARG A 206 4.84 -6.19 -6.39
C ARG A 206 3.39 -6.11 -6.86
N LYS A 207 2.44 -5.88 -5.94
CA LYS A 207 1.01 -5.80 -6.29
C LYS A 207 0.68 -4.59 -7.16
N ILE A 208 1.30 -3.43 -6.93
CA ILE A 208 1.14 -2.25 -7.77
C ILE A 208 1.64 -2.54 -9.20
N ASN A 209 2.82 -3.12 -9.33
CA ASN A 209 3.48 -3.29 -10.63
C ASN A 209 3.07 -4.54 -11.42
N ARG A 210 2.66 -5.61 -10.71
CA ARG A 210 2.22 -6.89 -11.32
C ARG A 210 0.71 -7.06 -11.29
N GLY A 211 -0.01 -6.19 -10.58
CA GLY A 211 -1.45 -6.29 -10.36
C GLY A 211 -1.86 -7.33 -9.31
N ASN A 212 -0.95 -8.17 -8.84
CA ASN A 212 -1.26 -9.23 -7.87
C ASN A 212 -0.02 -9.78 -7.17
N ILE A 213 -0.25 -10.63 -6.15
CA ILE A 213 0.75 -11.39 -5.41
C ILE A 213 0.42 -12.90 -5.43
N ARG A 214 -0.07 -13.42 -6.55
CA ARG A 214 -0.58 -14.81 -6.65
C ARG A 214 0.45 -15.86 -6.29
N GLU A 215 1.73 -15.57 -6.50
CA GLU A 215 2.82 -16.52 -6.18
C GLU A 215 3.15 -16.57 -4.67
N PHE A 216 2.59 -15.67 -3.86
CA PHE A 216 2.92 -15.58 -2.43
C PHE A 216 2.63 -16.89 -1.68
N PRO A 217 1.46 -17.56 -1.81
CA PRO A 217 1.21 -18.83 -1.14
C PRO A 217 2.19 -19.94 -1.54
N ASP A 218 2.57 -20.01 -2.81
CA ASP A 218 3.52 -21.01 -3.30
C ASP A 218 4.92 -20.78 -2.75
N VAL A 219 5.34 -19.51 -2.67
CA VAL A 219 6.63 -19.14 -2.06
C VAL A 219 6.65 -19.52 -0.59
N VAL A 220 5.58 -19.19 0.16
CA VAL A 220 5.46 -19.52 1.59
C VAL A 220 5.46 -21.04 1.80
N ASN A 221 4.67 -21.79 1.05
CA ASN A 221 4.60 -23.26 1.15
C ASN A 221 5.97 -23.91 0.87
N ARG A 222 6.71 -23.43 -0.12
CA ARG A 222 8.05 -23.93 -0.45
C ARG A 222 9.03 -23.69 0.70
N ILE A 223 9.04 -22.49 1.29
CA ILE A 223 9.91 -22.13 2.40
C ILE A 223 9.50 -22.91 3.65
N ALA A 224 8.21 -22.98 3.97
CA ALA A 224 7.69 -23.77 5.08
C ALA A 224 8.11 -25.24 5.00
N LYS A 225 8.02 -25.85 3.81
CA LYS A 225 8.46 -27.22 3.57
C LYS A 225 9.97 -27.38 3.73
N ALA A 226 10.75 -26.43 3.24
CA ALA A 226 12.22 -26.49 3.32
C ALA A 226 12.72 -26.45 4.78
N HIS A 227 12.03 -25.72 5.64
CA HIS A 227 12.40 -25.53 7.06
C HIS A 227 11.57 -26.38 8.02
N GLY A 228 10.67 -27.24 7.53
CA GLY A 228 9.84 -28.11 8.39
C GLY A 228 8.87 -27.33 9.28
N CYS A 229 8.37 -26.19 8.83
CA CYS A 229 7.42 -25.37 9.58
C CYS A 229 6.06 -26.10 9.70
N GLU A 230 5.54 -26.19 10.90
CA GLU A 230 4.25 -26.80 11.20
C GLU A 230 3.16 -25.80 11.55
N THR A 231 3.55 -24.60 11.98
CA THR A 231 2.66 -23.51 12.41
C THR A 231 2.93 -22.21 11.67
N LEU A 232 1.98 -21.26 11.73
CA LEU A 232 2.18 -19.91 11.19
C LEU A 232 3.32 -19.17 11.93
N SER A 233 3.48 -19.43 13.24
CA SER A 233 4.56 -18.83 14.02
C SER A 233 5.94 -19.33 13.58
N ASP A 234 6.04 -20.59 13.12
CA ASP A 234 7.30 -21.10 12.55
C ASP A 234 7.62 -20.38 11.23
N ILE A 235 6.61 -20.17 10.40
CA ILE A 235 6.76 -19.48 9.10
C ILE A 235 7.20 -18.02 9.30
N GLN A 236 6.65 -17.32 10.29
CA GLN A 236 7.03 -15.93 10.59
C GLN A 236 8.53 -15.76 10.83
N MET A 237 9.19 -16.77 11.39
CA MET A 237 10.65 -16.74 11.59
C MET A 237 11.46 -16.67 10.30
N TYR A 238 10.84 -17.01 9.17
CA TYR A 238 11.43 -16.99 7.83
C TYR A 238 10.89 -15.85 6.96
N GLU A 239 10.26 -14.83 7.57
CA GLU A 239 9.73 -13.68 6.84
C GLU A 239 10.78 -13.06 5.91
N LYS A 240 12.03 -12.92 6.37
CA LYS A 240 13.12 -12.34 5.58
C LYS A 240 13.37 -13.12 4.28
N GLU A 241 13.33 -14.43 4.32
CA GLU A 241 13.50 -15.30 3.15
C GLU A 241 12.29 -15.20 2.21
N ILE A 242 11.08 -15.16 2.76
CA ILE A 242 9.85 -14.96 2.00
C ILE A 242 9.88 -13.63 1.26
N VAL A 243 10.23 -12.54 1.97
CA VAL A 243 10.32 -11.18 1.41
C VAL A 243 11.38 -11.13 0.31
N ALA A 244 12.55 -11.75 0.53
CA ALA A 244 13.61 -11.82 -0.50
C ALA A 244 13.12 -12.54 -1.76
N ALA A 245 12.36 -13.64 -1.62
CA ALA A 245 11.80 -14.40 -2.73
C ALA A 245 10.69 -13.63 -3.47
N MET A 246 9.98 -12.75 -2.77
CA MET A 246 8.91 -11.92 -3.33
C MET A 246 9.40 -10.60 -3.95
N ARG A 247 10.70 -10.28 -3.84
CA ARG A 247 11.27 -9.05 -4.40
C ARG A 247 10.93 -8.89 -5.88
N TYR A 248 10.59 -7.69 -6.27
CA TYR A 248 10.29 -7.35 -7.66
C TYR A 248 11.31 -6.34 -8.23
N ARG A 249 11.14 -5.03 -8.03
CA ARG A 249 12.04 -4.01 -8.57
C ARG A 249 13.11 -3.59 -7.58
N VAL A 250 12.72 -3.37 -6.34
CA VAL A 250 13.58 -2.82 -5.29
C VAL A 250 13.78 -3.82 -4.17
N ASP A 251 14.94 -3.79 -3.57
CA ASP A 251 15.28 -4.61 -2.42
C ASP A 251 15.05 -3.80 -1.13
N PHE A 252 13.81 -3.81 -0.65
CA PHE A 252 13.43 -3.10 0.57
C PHE A 252 14.05 -3.70 1.85
N LEU A 253 14.61 -4.91 1.78
CA LEU A 253 15.41 -5.46 2.88
C LEU A 253 16.70 -4.67 3.14
N LYS A 254 17.10 -3.80 2.23
CA LYS A 254 18.24 -2.88 2.37
C LYS A 254 17.84 -1.46 2.77
N ALA A 255 16.55 -1.16 2.87
CA ALA A 255 16.07 0.16 3.24
C ALA A 255 16.23 0.38 4.74
N SER A 256 17.09 1.32 5.13
CA SER A 256 17.39 1.61 6.53
C SER A 256 16.28 2.37 7.26
N ASP A 257 15.36 2.97 6.51
CA ASP A 257 14.20 3.74 7.00
C ASP A 257 12.94 2.89 7.19
N LEU A 258 13.03 1.58 6.91
CA LEU A 258 11.95 0.61 7.11
C LEU A 258 12.32 -0.42 8.19
N GLY A 259 11.37 -0.76 9.06
CA GLY A 259 11.50 -1.86 9.98
C GLY A 259 11.76 -3.18 9.25
N GLN A 260 12.86 -3.84 9.58
CA GLN A 260 13.32 -5.05 8.92
C GLN A 260 12.78 -6.31 9.60
N PRO A 261 12.54 -7.41 8.87
CA PRO A 261 12.22 -8.69 9.48
C PRO A 261 13.43 -9.23 10.26
N ALA A 262 13.16 -10.01 11.28
CA ALA A 262 14.21 -10.70 12.03
C ALA A 262 15.05 -11.62 11.13
N ASP A 263 16.30 -11.85 11.51
CA ASP A 263 17.09 -12.87 10.84
C ASP A 263 16.52 -14.26 11.13
N PRO A 264 16.47 -15.15 10.14
CA PRO A 264 16.00 -16.51 10.35
C PRO A 264 16.88 -17.24 11.36
N PRO A 265 16.34 -18.26 12.08
CA PRO A 265 17.12 -19.07 12.98
C PRO A 265 18.34 -19.68 12.26
N THR A 266 19.53 -19.53 12.83
CA THR A 266 20.71 -20.23 12.31
C THR A 266 20.55 -21.73 12.51
N GLU A 267 20.66 -22.52 11.45
CA GLU A 267 20.73 -23.99 11.56
C GLU A 267 21.86 -24.37 12.54
N GLY A 268 21.48 -24.84 13.74
CA GLY A 268 22.45 -25.24 14.76
C GLY A 268 22.06 -25.09 16.21
N LYS A 269 20.90 -24.47 16.50
CA LYS A 269 20.36 -24.43 17.89
C LYS A 269 18.95 -25.03 17.96
N THR A 270 18.87 -26.33 17.71
CA THR A 270 17.81 -27.11 18.35
C THR A 270 18.06 -27.01 19.85
N SER A 271 17.33 -26.13 20.54
CA SER A 271 17.27 -26.12 21.98
C SER A 271 16.64 -27.45 22.38
N ASN A 272 17.50 -28.40 22.79
CA ASN A 272 17.14 -29.50 23.65
C ASN A 272 16.65 -28.89 24.96
N ALA A 273 15.41 -28.40 25.00
CA ALA A 273 14.68 -28.24 26.24
C ALA A 273 14.46 -29.64 26.79
N SER A 274 15.45 -30.11 27.56
CA SER A 274 15.41 -31.33 28.33
C SER A 274 14.07 -31.40 29.07
N ARG A 275 13.24 -32.35 28.66
CA ARG A 275 12.22 -32.91 29.55
C ARG A 275 12.91 -33.58 30.72
N THR A 276 13.20 -32.81 31.75
CA THR A 276 13.49 -33.38 33.07
C THR A 276 12.14 -33.76 33.68
N SER A 277 11.83 -35.04 33.54
CA SER A 277 10.84 -35.69 34.34
C SER A 277 11.38 -35.73 35.80
N ASP A 278 10.86 -34.86 36.66
CA ASP A 278 11.10 -34.94 38.08
C ASP A 278 10.06 -35.85 38.70
N SER A 279 10.50 -37.08 38.95
CA SER A 279 9.77 -38.07 39.73
C SER A 279 10.13 -37.90 41.20
N GLY A 280 9.17 -37.51 41.98
CA GLY A 280 8.93 -37.75 43.38
C GLY A 280 10.08 -37.86 44.35
N ARG A 281 10.04 -37.00 45.37
CA ARG A 281 10.17 -37.47 46.78
C ARG A 281 9.56 -36.47 47.76
N SER A 282 8.51 -36.98 48.39
CA SER A 282 7.95 -36.49 49.64
C SER A 282 9.02 -36.38 50.72
N ASN A 283 9.05 -35.26 51.47
CA ASN A 283 9.28 -35.35 52.89
C ASN A 283 8.61 -34.17 53.67
N ARG A 284 7.84 -34.58 54.64
CA ARG A 284 7.21 -33.78 55.68
C ARG A 284 8.29 -33.19 56.62
N SER A 285 8.11 -31.98 57.13
CA SER A 285 8.10 -31.67 58.55
C SER A 285 7.80 -30.19 58.84
N THR A 286 6.72 -29.98 59.52
CA THR A 286 6.38 -29.29 60.78
C THR A 286 6.82 -27.82 60.99
N ALA A 287 5.78 -27.02 61.17
CA ALA A 287 5.50 -26.11 62.30
C ALA A 287 6.33 -24.83 62.46
N SER A 288 5.74 -23.67 62.37
CA SER A 288 5.21 -22.90 63.51
C SER A 288 4.84 -21.46 63.05
N LEU A 289 3.62 -21.04 63.28
CA LEU A 289 3.18 -19.68 63.57
C LEU A 289 3.56 -19.29 64.99
N PRO A 290 3.53 -18.03 65.47
CA PRO A 290 2.55 -17.00 65.18
C PRO A 290 3.00 -15.52 65.26
N SER A 291 2.09 -14.64 65.01
CA SER A 291 1.67 -13.47 65.78
C SER A 291 1.92 -12.07 65.23
N ARG A 292 0.81 -11.47 64.95
CA ARG A 292 0.21 -10.19 65.40
C ARG A 292 0.75 -8.84 64.88
N ALA A 293 -0.19 -8.19 64.21
CA ALA A 293 -0.81 -6.89 64.53
C ALA A 293 0.06 -5.64 64.34
N ALA A 294 -0.37 -4.64 63.55
CA ALA A 294 -1.36 -3.66 63.83
C ALA A 294 -1.49 -2.62 62.67
N LYS A 295 -2.71 -2.30 62.31
CA LYS A 295 -3.11 -0.96 61.82
C LYS A 295 -3.10 0.03 63.02
N PRO A 296 -3.21 1.39 62.83
CA PRO A 296 -3.99 2.13 61.85
C PRO A 296 -3.56 3.59 61.54
N ARG A 297 -4.44 4.24 60.73
CA ARG A 297 -4.77 5.70 60.61
C ARG A 297 -3.89 6.61 59.79
N SER A 298 -4.42 7.21 58.71
CA SER A 298 -5.46 8.26 58.54
C SER A 298 -4.92 9.70 58.61
N LYS A 299 -5.44 10.47 57.67
CA LYS A 299 -5.47 11.95 57.54
C LYS A 299 -4.34 12.56 56.71
N ARG A 300 -4.55 13.34 55.68
CA ARG A 300 -5.67 14.18 55.18
C ARG A 300 -5.69 14.22 53.67
#